data_a16736d7698f1455302971568d2d722e
#
_entry.id   a16736d7698f1455302971568d2d722e
#
_cell.length_a   1.000
_cell.length_b   1.000
_cell.length_c   1.000
_cell.angle_alpha   90.00
_cell.angle_beta   90.00
_cell.angle_gamma   90.00
#
_symmetry.space_group_name_H-M   'P 1'
#
loop_
_entity.id
_entity.type
_entity.pdbx_description
1 polymer ?
#
loop_
_entity_poly.entity_id
_entity_poly.type
_entity_poly.pdbx_seq_one_letter_code
_entity_poly.pdbx_strand_id
1 'polypeptide(L)'
;VGDVALISRVRSLARLKMVTDELRLRALTTKEIGIESPEREAVAETGRNGRILVVDDRKSSYERIVATLSAEHTVDVESNPSEALFHAAEGNYDLLIVSLGLNNFDGLRLCSQARSLERTRQVPILAIADADDNARLLRGLEIGVNDYLLRPVDKNELLARARTQIRKRRYTDDLRDNVQNSIEAAITDALTGLHN
;
A
#
# COMPACT_ATOMS: atom_id res chain seq x y z
N VAL A 1 -6.92 -5.18 22.81
CA VAL A 1 -6.58 -5.65 21.43
C VAL A 1 -7.60 -5.14 20.42
N GLY A 2 -8.91 -5.16 20.74
CA GLY A 2 -9.97 -4.69 19.86
C GLY A 2 -9.87 -3.21 19.50
N ASP A 3 -9.52 -2.36 20.44
CA ASP A 3 -9.48 -0.89 20.25
C ASP A 3 -8.36 -0.47 19.31
N VAL A 4 -7.19 -1.11 19.38
CA VAL A 4 -6.06 -0.82 18.49
C VAL A 4 -6.38 -1.24 17.04
N ALA A 5 -7.05 -2.39 16.87
CA ALA A 5 -7.52 -2.85 15.56
C ALA A 5 -8.51 -1.86 14.94
N LEU A 6 -9.44 -1.38 15.75
CA LEU A 6 -10.45 -0.42 15.30
C LEU A 6 -9.82 0.91 14.90
N ILE A 7 -8.92 1.46 15.73
CA ILE A 7 -8.22 2.71 15.46
C ILE A 7 -7.39 2.62 14.17
N SER A 8 -6.68 1.50 13.97
CA SER A 8 -5.91 1.24 12.75
C SER A 8 -6.78 1.28 11.50
N ARG A 9 -7.88 0.54 11.53
CA ARG A 9 -8.82 0.45 10.41
C ARG A 9 -9.47 1.80 10.12
N VAL A 10 -9.89 2.52 11.15
CA VAL A 10 -10.47 3.86 11.00
C VAL A 10 -9.48 4.83 10.38
N ARG A 11 -8.23 4.87 10.86
CA ARG A 11 -7.19 5.75 10.29
C ARG A 11 -6.85 5.39 8.85
N SER A 12 -6.71 4.10 8.54
CA SER A 12 -6.43 3.65 7.17
C SER A 12 -7.58 4.00 6.21
N LEU A 13 -8.83 3.78 6.64
CA LEU A 13 -10.01 4.13 5.85
C LEU A 13 -10.18 5.65 5.70
N ALA A 14 -9.93 6.42 6.76
CA ALA A 14 -10.00 7.87 6.71
C ALA A 14 -8.96 8.44 5.74
N ARG A 15 -7.73 7.94 5.77
CA ARG A 15 -6.66 8.34 4.85
C ARG A 15 -7.00 8.00 3.40
N LEU A 16 -7.47 6.78 3.15
CA LEU A 16 -7.93 6.36 1.83
C LEU A 16 -9.07 7.24 1.33
N LYS A 17 -10.05 7.51 2.20
CA LYS A 17 -11.20 8.36 1.87
C LYS A 17 -10.75 9.77 1.49
N MET A 18 -9.86 10.40 2.26
CA MET A 18 -9.34 11.74 1.95
C MET A 18 -8.69 11.78 0.57
N VAL A 19 -7.78 10.83 0.26
CA VAL A 19 -7.11 10.77 -1.04
C VAL A 19 -8.12 10.50 -2.16
N THR A 20 -9.05 9.59 -1.96
CA THR A 20 -10.07 9.24 -2.95
C THR A 20 -11.02 10.42 -3.21
N ASP A 21 -11.46 11.14 -2.17
CA ASP A 21 -12.36 12.30 -2.29
C ASP A 21 -11.65 13.46 -3.01
N GLU A 22 -10.37 13.69 -2.70
CA GLU A 22 -9.56 14.70 -3.41
C GLU A 22 -9.41 14.37 -4.90
N LEU A 23 -9.11 13.12 -5.23
CA LEU A 23 -8.97 12.68 -6.62
C LEU A 23 -10.29 12.73 -7.38
N ARG A 24 -11.40 12.35 -6.73
CA ARG A 24 -12.75 12.46 -7.30
C ARG A 24 -13.12 13.91 -7.57
N LEU A 25 -12.83 14.82 -6.64
CA LEU A 25 -13.11 16.24 -6.83
C LEU A 25 -12.35 16.80 -8.03
N ARG A 26 -11.06 16.45 -8.16
CA ARG A 26 -10.26 16.84 -9.33
C ARG A 26 -10.81 16.26 -10.64
N ALA A 27 -11.22 14.99 -10.63
CA ALA A 27 -11.81 14.32 -11.79
C ALA A 27 -13.15 14.97 -12.20
N LEU A 28 -13.99 15.37 -11.25
CA LEU A 28 -15.25 16.08 -11.52
C LEU A 28 -14.99 17.45 -12.14
N THR A 29 -14.05 18.21 -11.59
CA THR A 29 -13.67 19.53 -12.13
C THR A 29 -13.14 19.38 -13.57
N THR A 30 -12.40 18.32 -13.87
CA THR A 30 -11.89 18.04 -15.21
C THR A 30 -13.01 17.63 -16.17
N LYS A 31 -14.03 16.90 -15.67
CA LYS A 31 -15.21 16.49 -16.46
C LYS A 31 -16.09 17.69 -16.86
N GLU A 32 -16.23 18.68 -15.96
CA GLU A 32 -16.94 19.93 -16.25
C GLU A 32 -16.25 20.75 -17.37
N ILE A 33 -14.98 20.52 -17.62
CA ILE A 33 -14.22 21.14 -18.74
C ILE A 33 -14.43 20.38 -20.06
N GLY A 34 -15.27 19.34 -20.08
CA GLY A 34 -15.69 18.65 -21.31
C GLY A 34 -14.74 17.55 -21.81
N ILE A 35 -13.86 17.06 -20.94
CA ILE A 35 -12.97 15.95 -21.26
C ILE A 35 -13.62 14.65 -20.80
N GLU A 36 -14.22 13.94 -21.75
CA GLU A 36 -14.72 12.59 -21.52
C GLU A 36 -13.54 11.65 -21.25
N SER A 37 -13.37 11.27 -20.00
CA SER A 37 -12.54 10.11 -19.67
C SER A 37 -13.27 8.86 -20.16
N PRO A 38 -12.65 7.99 -20.98
CA PRO A 38 -13.27 6.71 -21.29
C PRO A 38 -13.52 5.98 -19.96
N GLU A 39 -14.77 5.63 -19.70
CA GLU A 39 -15.12 4.75 -18.59
C GLU A 39 -14.36 3.45 -18.81
N ARG A 40 -13.21 3.31 -18.17
CA ARG A 40 -12.64 1.99 -17.96
C ARG A 40 -13.66 1.28 -17.08
N GLU A 41 -14.36 0.32 -17.69
CA GLU A 41 -15.07 -0.70 -16.94
C GLU A 41 -14.12 -1.14 -15.82
N ALA A 42 -14.52 -0.89 -14.58
CA ALA A 42 -13.77 -1.36 -13.44
C ALA A 42 -13.80 -2.90 -13.52
N VAL A 43 -12.83 -3.47 -14.21
CA VAL A 43 -12.52 -4.89 -14.08
C VAL A 43 -12.45 -5.11 -12.59
N ALA A 44 -13.28 -6.01 -12.06
CA ALA A 44 -13.42 -6.22 -10.62
C ALA A 44 -12.05 -6.58 -10.05
N GLU A 45 -11.34 -5.57 -9.54
CA GLU A 45 -9.98 -5.70 -9.01
C GLU A 45 -10.01 -6.62 -7.79
N THR A 46 -9.45 -7.80 -7.94
CA THR A 46 -9.51 -8.85 -6.92
C THR A 46 -8.43 -8.69 -5.83
N GLY A 47 -7.43 -7.87 -6.08
CA GLY A 47 -6.24 -7.75 -5.22
C GLY A 47 -5.30 -8.96 -5.32
N ARG A 48 -5.46 -9.82 -6.34
CA ARG A 48 -4.56 -10.95 -6.64
C ARG A 48 -3.42 -10.53 -7.57
N ASN A 49 -2.47 -11.45 -7.80
CA ASN A 49 -1.32 -11.24 -8.68
C ASN A 49 -0.51 -10.00 -8.33
N GLY A 50 -0.43 -9.68 -7.04
CA GLY A 50 0.42 -8.59 -6.54
C GLY A 50 1.85 -9.04 -6.34
N ARG A 51 2.78 -8.08 -6.37
CA ARG A 51 4.17 -8.29 -5.99
C ARG A 51 4.39 -7.80 -4.57
N ILE A 52 4.82 -8.69 -3.69
CA ILE A 52 4.92 -8.47 -2.26
C ILE A 52 6.37 -8.64 -1.80
N LEU A 53 6.90 -7.67 -1.05
CA LEU A 53 8.16 -7.82 -0.34
C LEU A 53 7.89 -8.11 1.13
N VAL A 54 8.42 -9.22 1.63
CA VAL A 54 8.38 -9.61 3.04
C VAL A 54 9.71 -9.28 3.68
N VAL A 55 9.72 -8.45 4.70
CA VAL A 55 10.90 -8.13 5.50
C VAL A 55 10.76 -8.77 6.87
N ASP A 56 11.43 -9.88 7.05
CA ASP A 56 11.44 -10.65 8.30
C ASP A 56 12.73 -11.48 8.37
N ASP A 57 13.45 -11.40 9.47
CA ASP A 57 14.69 -12.12 9.70
C ASP A 57 14.51 -13.48 10.39
N ARG A 58 13.26 -13.82 10.75
CA ARG A 58 12.90 -15.11 11.33
C ARG A 58 12.52 -16.10 10.25
N LYS A 59 13.39 -17.03 9.91
CA LYS A 59 13.21 -18.00 8.84
C LYS A 59 11.86 -18.72 8.87
N SER A 60 11.49 -19.28 10.03
CA SER A 60 10.22 -19.98 10.19
C SER A 60 8.99 -19.09 10.01
N SER A 61 9.12 -17.78 10.25
CA SER A 61 8.07 -16.79 10.06
C SER A 61 7.88 -16.47 8.59
N TYR A 62 8.93 -16.04 7.89
CA TYR A 62 8.80 -15.65 6.49
C TYR A 62 8.50 -16.85 5.57
N GLU A 63 9.01 -18.04 5.84
CA GLU A 63 8.66 -19.25 5.07
C GLU A 63 7.16 -19.56 5.12
N ARG A 64 6.52 -19.40 6.27
CA ARG A 64 5.07 -19.58 6.41
C ARG A 64 4.28 -18.50 5.68
N ILE A 65 4.75 -17.26 5.73
CA ILE A 65 4.13 -16.13 5.02
C ILE A 65 4.23 -16.36 3.52
N VAL A 66 5.41 -16.69 3.03
CA VAL A 66 5.64 -17.01 1.61
C VAL A 66 4.78 -18.16 1.15
N ALA A 67 4.77 -19.28 1.87
CA ALA A 67 3.94 -20.44 1.54
C ALA A 67 2.44 -20.10 1.43
N THR A 68 1.97 -19.16 2.25
CA THR A 68 0.58 -18.73 2.23
C THR A 68 0.29 -17.81 1.04
N LEU A 69 1.15 -16.83 0.79
CA LEU A 69 0.90 -15.79 -0.22
C LEU A 69 1.23 -16.21 -1.64
N SER A 70 2.16 -17.15 -1.83
CA SER A 70 2.61 -17.59 -3.16
C SER A 70 1.53 -18.29 -3.99
N ALA A 71 0.42 -18.69 -3.37
CA ALA A 71 -0.74 -19.21 -4.10
C ALA A 71 -1.40 -18.15 -5.00
N GLU A 72 -1.25 -16.87 -4.68
CA GLU A 72 -1.95 -15.76 -5.35
C GLU A 72 -1.05 -14.59 -5.75
N HIS A 73 0.17 -14.53 -5.22
CA HIS A 73 1.08 -13.39 -5.36
C HIS A 73 2.50 -13.83 -5.68
N THR A 74 3.28 -12.93 -6.26
CA THR A 74 4.73 -13.07 -6.35
C THR A 74 5.33 -12.49 -5.07
N VAL A 75 6.08 -13.29 -4.33
CA VAL A 75 6.60 -12.92 -3.02
C VAL A 75 8.12 -12.97 -3.03
N ASP A 76 8.73 -11.83 -2.78
CA ASP A 76 10.16 -11.71 -2.51
C ASP A 76 10.39 -11.58 -1.00
N VAL A 77 11.50 -12.11 -0.50
CA VAL A 77 11.87 -12.04 0.91
C VAL A 77 13.18 -11.28 1.05
N GLU A 78 13.20 -10.33 1.96
CA GLU A 78 14.42 -9.71 2.43
C GLU A 78 14.64 -10.03 3.91
N SER A 79 15.60 -10.87 4.17
CA SER A 79 15.95 -11.27 5.54
C SER A 79 17.00 -10.35 6.20
N ASN A 80 17.64 -9.49 5.39
CA ASN A 80 18.54 -8.45 5.88
C ASN A 80 17.79 -7.09 5.92
N PRO A 81 17.36 -6.62 7.10
CA PRO A 81 16.60 -5.37 7.19
C PRO A 81 17.33 -4.14 6.65
N SER A 82 18.66 -4.15 6.65
CA SER A 82 19.48 -3.04 6.14
C SER A 82 19.35 -2.86 4.62
N GLU A 83 19.08 -3.94 3.89
CA GLU A 83 18.88 -3.93 2.44
C GLU A 83 17.41 -3.74 2.03
N ALA A 84 16.50 -3.87 2.98
CA ALA A 84 15.08 -3.90 2.71
C ALA A 84 14.55 -2.62 2.04
N LEU A 85 15.05 -1.46 2.45
CA LEU A 85 14.62 -0.19 1.86
C LEU A 85 15.08 -0.05 0.41
N PHE A 86 16.28 -0.49 0.11
CA PHE A 86 16.82 -0.49 -1.25
C PHE A 86 16.01 -1.42 -2.16
N HIS A 87 15.77 -2.65 -1.73
CA HIS A 87 14.94 -3.59 -2.48
C HIS A 87 13.50 -3.10 -2.66
N ALA A 88 12.92 -2.50 -1.61
CA ALA A 88 11.58 -1.91 -1.69
C ALA A 88 11.50 -0.77 -2.73
N ALA A 89 12.56 0.05 -2.83
CA ALA A 89 12.60 1.17 -3.76
C ALA A 89 12.80 0.74 -5.22
N GLU A 90 13.52 -0.35 -5.46
CA GLU A 90 13.82 -0.83 -6.82
C GLU A 90 12.80 -1.83 -7.36
N GLY A 91 12.13 -2.57 -6.50
CA GLY A 91 11.36 -3.74 -6.88
C GLY A 91 9.93 -3.50 -7.38
N ASN A 92 9.41 -2.27 -7.35
CA ASN A 92 8.02 -1.95 -7.73
C ASN A 92 6.99 -2.87 -7.06
N TYR A 93 7.00 -2.92 -5.74
CA TYR A 93 6.10 -3.76 -4.97
C TYR A 93 4.72 -3.12 -4.78
N ASP A 94 3.70 -3.96 -4.76
CA ASP A 94 2.31 -3.58 -4.46
C ASP A 94 2.02 -3.53 -2.97
N LEU A 95 2.81 -4.27 -2.18
CA LEU A 95 2.66 -4.37 -0.73
C LEU A 95 4.01 -4.66 -0.08
N LEU A 96 4.29 -4.00 1.05
CA LEU A 96 5.38 -4.35 1.97
C LEU A 96 4.79 -5.02 3.20
N ILE A 97 5.32 -6.17 3.57
CA ILE A 97 5.01 -6.84 4.83
C ILE A 97 6.24 -6.76 5.71
N VAL A 98 6.15 -6.06 6.84
CA VAL A 98 7.30 -5.76 7.69
C VAL A 98 7.09 -6.31 9.10
N SER A 99 7.99 -7.18 9.54
CA SER A 99 8.06 -7.59 10.94
C SER A 99 8.57 -6.43 11.79
N LEU A 100 7.80 -6.05 12.83
CA LEU A 100 8.23 -5.02 13.76
C LEU A 100 9.25 -5.55 14.79
N GLY A 101 9.26 -6.85 15.03
CA GLY A 101 10.16 -7.53 15.95
C GLY A 101 11.41 -8.11 15.29
N LEU A 102 12.11 -7.33 14.45
CA LEU A 102 13.37 -7.73 13.84
C LEU A 102 14.51 -7.78 14.86
N ASN A 103 15.46 -8.70 14.68
CA ASN A 103 16.64 -8.77 15.52
C ASN A 103 17.63 -7.66 15.13
N ASN A 104 18.15 -6.96 16.11
CA ASN A 104 19.15 -5.91 15.91
C ASN A 104 18.77 -4.80 14.90
N PHE A 105 17.51 -4.69 14.56
CA PHE A 105 17.00 -3.64 13.66
C PHE A 105 15.62 -3.17 14.10
N ASP A 106 15.35 -1.90 13.95
CA ASP A 106 14.04 -1.32 14.29
C ASP A 106 13.11 -1.34 13.07
N GLY A 107 12.11 -2.24 13.08
CA GLY A 107 11.10 -2.34 12.04
C GLY A 107 10.27 -1.07 11.86
N LEU A 108 10.05 -0.30 12.94
CA LEU A 108 9.38 1.01 12.87
C LEU A 108 10.21 2.04 12.09
N ARG A 109 11.53 2.02 12.29
CA ARG A 109 12.44 2.88 11.53
C ARG A 109 12.37 2.57 10.04
N LEU A 110 12.32 1.31 9.66
CA LEU A 110 12.14 0.89 8.27
C LEU A 110 10.82 1.43 7.69
N CYS A 111 9.73 1.28 8.43
CA CYS A 111 8.42 1.83 8.02
C CYS A 111 8.47 3.34 7.84
N SER A 112 9.10 4.07 8.75
CA SER A 112 9.29 5.52 8.66
C SER A 112 10.10 5.93 7.43
N GLN A 113 11.20 5.24 7.18
CA GLN A 113 12.05 5.48 6.01
C GLN A 113 11.31 5.19 4.70
N ALA A 114 10.54 4.10 4.64
CA ALA A 114 9.71 3.79 3.48
C ALA A 114 8.65 4.86 3.20
N ARG A 115 8.12 5.50 4.23
CA ARG A 115 7.18 6.64 4.09
C ARG A 115 7.84 7.94 3.63
N SER A 116 9.12 8.11 3.94
CA SER A 116 9.88 9.30 3.56
C SER A 116 10.41 9.25 2.12
N LEU A 117 10.56 8.07 1.56
CA LEU A 117 11.13 7.86 0.23
C LEU A 117 10.03 7.95 -0.84
N GLU A 118 10.24 8.76 -1.87
CA GLU A 118 9.25 8.99 -2.92
C GLU A 118 8.73 7.71 -3.60
N ARG A 119 9.64 6.78 -3.89
CA ARG A 119 9.32 5.52 -4.57
C ARG A 119 8.48 4.55 -3.72
N THR A 120 8.58 4.64 -2.40
CA THR A 120 7.94 3.69 -1.48
C THR A 120 6.85 4.31 -0.60
N ARG A 121 6.77 5.65 -0.52
CA ARG A 121 5.82 6.34 0.37
C ARG A 121 4.36 5.98 0.14
N GLN A 122 4.01 5.58 -1.08
CA GLN A 122 2.64 5.21 -1.46
C GLN A 122 2.39 3.69 -1.36
N VAL A 123 3.44 2.88 -1.22
CA VAL A 123 3.29 1.43 -1.08
C VAL A 123 2.66 1.11 0.27
N PRO A 124 1.54 0.37 0.32
CA PRO A 124 0.95 -0.01 1.59
C PRO A 124 1.90 -0.87 2.40
N ILE A 125 1.89 -0.68 3.71
CA ILE A 125 2.67 -1.46 4.68
C ILE A 125 1.72 -2.23 5.57
N LEU A 126 1.87 -3.55 5.60
CA LEU A 126 1.24 -4.46 6.52
C LEU A 126 2.29 -4.89 7.57
N ALA A 127 2.12 -4.43 8.80
CA ALA A 127 3.05 -4.76 9.88
C ALA A 127 2.70 -6.10 10.52
N ILE A 128 3.72 -6.85 10.93
CA ILE A 128 3.56 -8.04 11.76
C ILE A 128 4.19 -7.76 13.13
N ALA A 129 3.41 -7.92 14.19
CA ALA A 129 3.82 -7.69 15.55
C ALA A 129 3.53 -8.89 16.45
N ASP A 130 4.27 -9.00 17.54
CA ASP A 130 3.94 -9.94 18.60
C ASP A 130 2.73 -9.42 19.41
N ALA A 131 1.91 -10.32 19.95
CA ALA A 131 0.63 -9.98 20.57
C ALA A 131 0.74 -9.07 21.81
N ASP A 132 1.88 -9.06 22.46
CA ASP A 132 2.19 -8.27 23.64
C ASP A 132 2.85 -6.90 23.33
N ASP A 133 3.18 -6.63 22.06
CA ASP A 133 3.90 -5.42 21.66
C ASP A 133 2.97 -4.29 21.18
N ASN A 134 1.99 -3.95 21.99
CA ASN A 134 0.99 -2.92 21.67
C ASN A 134 1.62 -1.52 21.49
N ALA A 135 2.67 -1.20 22.23
CA ALA A 135 3.33 0.12 22.14
C ALA A 135 3.99 0.33 20.76
N ARG A 136 4.67 -0.70 20.26
CA ARG A 136 5.31 -0.66 18.94
C ARG A 136 4.28 -0.63 17.83
N LEU A 137 3.19 -1.34 17.99
CA LEU A 137 2.07 -1.35 17.07
C LEU A 137 1.41 0.03 16.95
N LEU A 138 1.12 0.70 18.06
CA LEU A 138 0.56 2.06 18.07
C LEU A 138 1.47 3.06 17.36
N ARG A 139 2.77 3.01 17.63
CA ARG A 139 3.75 3.83 16.91
C ARG A 139 3.77 3.56 15.41
N GLY A 140 3.67 2.30 15.01
CA GLY A 140 3.57 1.92 13.59
C GLY A 140 2.38 2.58 12.89
N LEU A 141 1.23 2.62 13.55
CA LEU A 141 0.04 3.28 13.03
C LEU A 141 0.21 4.80 12.89
N GLU A 142 0.89 5.43 13.84
CA GLU A 142 1.21 6.87 13.79
C GLU A 142 2.17 7.21 12.63
N ILE A 143 3.16 6.35 12.38
CA ILE A 143 4.10 6.49 11.26
C ILE A 143 3.41 6.34 9.91
N GLY A 144 2.33 5.57 9.84
CA GLY A 144 1.56 5.39 8.61
C GLY A 144 1.55 3.96 8.07
N VAL A 145 1.75 2.97 8.94
CA VAL A 145 1.41 1.58 8.63
C VAL A 145 -0.07 1.47 8.30
N ASN A 146 -0.42 0.78 7.24
CA ASN A 146 -1.78 0.73 6.72
C ASN A 146 -2.67 -0.27 7.45
N ASP A 147 -2.08 -1.39 7.87
CA ASP A 147 -2.76 -2.45 8.61
C ASP A 147 -1.73 -3.30 9.35
N TYR A 148 -2.17 -4.21 10.19
CA TYR A 148 -1.27 -5.08 10.93
C TYR A 148 -1.86 -6.48 11.16
N LEU A 149 -0.97 -7.42 11.47
CA LEU A 149 -1.28 -8.77 11.91
C LEU A 149 -0.53 -9.09 13.20
N LEU A 150 -1.17 -9.84 14.06
CA LEU A 150 -0.54 -10.34 15.29
C LEU A 150 -0.08 -11.78 15.11
N ARG A 151 1.07 -12.12 15.69
CA ARG A 151 1.52 -13.50 15.76
C ARG A 151 0.73 -14.29 16.83
N PRO A 152 0.42 -15.55 16.58
CA PRO A 152 0.66 -16.33 15.35
C PRO A 152 -0.24 -15.87 14.20
N VAL A 153 0.36 -15.68 13.01
CA VAL A 153 -0.37 -15.15 11.83
C VAL A 153 -1.32 -16.20 11.28
N ASP A 154 -2.60 -15.86 11.22
CA ASP A 154 -3.61 -16.67 10.55
C ASP A 154 -3.51 -16.56 9.03
N LYS A 155 -3.58 -17.71 8.34
CA LYS A 155 -3.43 -17.76 6.88
C LYS A 155 -4.53 -17.00 6.12
N ASN A 156 -5.77 -17.16 6.56
CA ASN A 156 -6.91 -16.53 5.89
C ASN A 156 -6.91 -15.02 6.12
N GLU A 157 -6.55 -14.60 7.33
CA GLU A 157 -6.41 -13.20 7.67
C GLU A 157 -5.29 -12.54 6.87
N LEU A 158 -4.14 -13.20 6.74
CA LEU A 158 -3.01 -12.71 5.92
C LEU A 158 -3.41 -12.51 4.46
N LEU A 159 -4.03 -13.51 3.84
CA LEU A 159 -4.51 -13.42 2.45
C LEU A 159 -5.53 -12.30 2.27
N ALA A 160 -6.53 -12.23 3.16
CA ALA A 160 -7.59 -11.22 3.08
C ALA A 160 -7.03 -9.80 3.22
N ARG A 161 -6.10 -9.56 4.15
CA ARG A 161 -5.50 -8.24 4.35
C ARG A 161 -4.56 -7.86 3.20
N ALA A 162 -3.77 -8.80 2.70
CA ALA A 162 -2.91 -8.57 1.54
C ALA A 162 -3.73 -8.15 0.32
N ARG A 163 -4.77 -8.90 -0.03
CA ARG A 163 -5.69 -8.56 -1.13
C ARG A 163 -6.33 -7.18 -0.93
N THR A 164 -6.77 -6.89 0.28
CA THR A 164 -7.42 -5.60 0.60
C THR A 164 -6.47 -4.43 0.39
N GLN A 165 -5.21 -4.53 0.83
CA GLN A 165 -4.24 -3.45 0.68
C GLN A 165 -3.82 -3.26 -0.78
N ILE A 166 -3.60 -4.35 -1.51
CA ILE A 166 -3.25 -4.31 -2.94
C ILE A 166 -4.38 -3.69 -3.75
N ARG A 167 -5.62 -4.11 -3.51
CA ARG A 167 -6.81 -3.56 -4.18
C ARG A 167 -6.99 -2.07 -3.93
N LYS A 168 -6.84 -1.62 -2.68
CA LYS A 168 -6.93 -0.20 -2.31
C LYS A 168 -5.86 0.62 -3.03
N ARG A 169 -4.64 0.12 -3.10
CA ARG A 169 -3.56 0.79 -3.80
C ARG A 169 -3.86 0.94 -5.29
N ARG A 170 -4.19 -0.15 -5.97
CA ARG A 170 -4.49 -0.15 -7.41
C ARG A 170 -5.63 0.81 -7.74
N TYR A 171 -6.69 0.81 -6.93
CA TYR A 171 -7.78 1.76 -7.09
C TYR A 171 -7.31 3.22 -6.98
N THR A 172 -6.45 3.53 -6.01
CA THR A 172 -5.89 4.88 -5.85
C THR A 172 -4.96 5.26 -7.00
N ASP A 173 -4.15 4.32 -7.48
CA ASP A 173 -3.24 4.54 -8.60
C ASP A 173 -4.04 4.78 -9.90
N ASP A 174 -5.07 3.99 -10.17
CA ASP A 174 -5.97 4.19 -11.32
C ASP A 174 -6.66 5.56 -11.29
N LEU A 175 -7.10 6.02 -10.12
CA LEU A 175 -7.67 7.36 -9.98
C LEU A 175 -6.64 8.47 -10.26
N ARG A 176 -5.40 8.32 -9.80
CA ARG A 176 -4.33 9.28 -10.08
C ARG A 176 -4.00 9.34 -11.56
N ASP A 177 -3.86 8.19 -12.19
CA ASP A 177 -3.56 8.09 -13.63
C ASP A 177 -4.67 8.72 -14.47
N ASN A 178 -5.94 8.48 -14.12
CA ASN A 178 -7.08 9.10 -14.80
C ASN A 178 -7.08 10.63 -14.65
N VAL A 179 -6.80 11.16 -13.48
CA VAL A 179 -6.70 12.60 -13.24
C VAL A 179 -5.52 13.20 -14.03
N GLN A 180 -4.36 12.56 -14.01
CA GLN A 180 -3.18 13.03 -14.73
C GLN A 180 -3.42 13.07 -16.24
N ASN A 181 -3.97 12.00 -16.80
CA ASN A 181 -4.29 11.92 -18.23
C ASN A 181 -5.31 12.99 -18.65
N SER A 182 -6.29 13.27 -17.80
CA SER A 182 -7.29 14.30 -18.04
C SER A 182 -6.70 15.70 -18.02
N ILE A 183 -5.75 15.99 -17.12
CA ILE A 183 -5.04 17.27 -17.05
C ILE A 183 -4.16 17.47 -18.29
N GLU A 184 -3.41 16.44 -18.71
CA GLU A 184 -2.54 16.49 -19.89
C GLU A 184 -3.36 16.72 -21.17
N ALA A 185 -4.51 16.05 -21.31
CA ALA A 185 -5.42 16.26 -22.44
C ALA A 185 -5.95 17.69 -22.47
N ALA A 186 -6.34 18.26 -21.30
CA ALA A 186 -6.81 19.64 -21.22
C ALA A 186 -5.73 20.67 -21.61
N ILE A 187 -4.49 20.46 -21.17
CA ILE A 187 -3.37 21.33 -21.51
C ILE A 187 -3.06 21.25 -22.99
N THR A 188 -3.05 20.04 -23.57
CA THR A 188 -2.76 19.82 -24.98
C THR A 188 -3.84 20.48 -25.88
N ASP A 189 -5.10 20.34 -25.52
CA ASP A 189 -6.22 20.93 -26.25
C ASP A 189 -6.21 22.47 -26.17
N ALA A 190 -5.89 23.03 -25.01
CA ALA A 190 -5.71 24.46 -24.84
C ALA A 190 -4.54 25.04 -25.68
N LEU A 191 -3.44 24.30 -25.84
CA LEU A 191 -2.30 24.68 -26.66
C LEU A 191 -2.58 24.54 -28.15
N THR A 192 -3.33 23.51 -28.59
CA THR A 192 -3.71 23.32 -30.00
C THR A 192 -4.81 24.27 -30.42
N GLY A 193 -5.72 24.68 -29.53
CA GLY A 193 -6.76 25.67 -29.78
C GLY A 193 -6.23 27.11 -29.97
N LEU A 194 -4.98 27.40 -29.62
CA LEU A 194 -4.31 28.69 -29.87
C LEU A 194 -3.72 28.83 -31.27
N HIS A 195 -3.79 27.80 -32.09
CA HIS A 195 -3.23 27.78 -33.47
C HIS A 195 -4.28 27.83 -34.60
N ASN A 196 -5.50 28.19 -34.30
CA ASN A 196 -6.56 28.44 -35.27
C ASN A 196 -6.93 29.92 -35.32
#